data_744bb93b9a288d1bde0f909c95e0bad5
#
_entry.id   744bb93b9a288d1bde0f909c95e0bad5
#
_cell.length_a   1.000
_cell.length_b   1.000
_cell.length_c   1.000
_cell.angle_alpha   90.00
_cell.angle_beta   90.00
_cell.angle_gamma   90.00
#
_symmetry.space_group_name_H-M   'P 1'
#
loop_
_entity.id
_entity.type
_entity.pdbx_description
1 polymer ?
#
loop_
_entity_poly.entity_id
_entity_poly.type
_entity_poly.pdbx_seq_one_letter_code
_entity_poly.pdbx_strand_id
1 'polypeptide(L)'
;MLAIKERGQELAIVEGILNVNKPAGWTSHDVVAKLRGVLRRHRVGHAGTLDPAAIGVLPVLVGRATRIAEYLLDWDKEYQAILRLGCTTDTLDATGAVLREASTDGLTDESIHGACALFQGEIDQLPPMYSAVKVAGMPLYKAARAGKTVERALRRVTVHEIQVLKINGSDVTLRVRCSKGTYVRTLCADIGEALGVGGHLLKLERRRVGPLHIEQSCTIDEAVDWGRMGRMTHHLLRLDEALAHIPVLMVTQAAAERARHGVSIPFHAVGWDRVSDQGVALRGRVVRLKDPSERLLGIGLVQGDSPHADGIVAIVKVLAETAQQVTESN
;
A
#
# COMPACT_ATOMS: atom_id res chain seq x y z
N MET A 1 46.13 -22.84 -9.47
CA MET A 1 44.71 -22.96 -9.79
C MET A 1 44.09 -21.57 -9.69
N LEU A 2 43.87 -20.94 -10.82
CA LEU A 2 43.61 -19.52 -11.00
C LEU A 2 42.16 -19.21 -10.63
N ALA A 3 41.95 -18.33 -9.65
CA ALA A 3 40.67 -17.71 -9.39
C ALA A 3 40.35 -16.74 -10.54
N ILE A 4 39.36 -17.07 -11.35
CA ILE A 4 38.82 -16.17 -12.36
C ILE A 4 38.03 -15.08 -11.63
N LYS A 5 38.62 -13.89 -11.57
CA LYS A 5 37.92 -12.64 -11.27
C LYS A 5 36.94 -12.38 -12.39
N GLU A 6 35.65 -12.62 -12.16
CA GLU A 6 34.60 -12.13 -13.04
C GLU A 6 34.62 -10.60 -13.01
N ARG A 7 35.04 -10.04 -14.12
CA ARG A 7 35.08 -8.59 -14.39
C ARG A 7 33.66 -8.10 -14.64
N GLY A 8 33.23 -7.06 -13.86
CA GLY A 8 32.51 -5.92 -14.41
C GLY A 8 31.18 -6.18 -15.08
N GLN A 9 30.23 -6.83 -14.42
CA GLN A 9 28.82 -6.51 -14.70
C GLN A 9 28.50 -5.24 -13.93
N GLU A 10 28.33 -4.15 -14.67
CA GLU A 10 27.70 -2.92 -14.23
C GLU A 10 26.38 -3.32 -13.53
N LEU A 11 26.34 -3.19 -12.20
CA LEU A 11 25.20 -3.63 -11.40
C LEU A 11 24.06 -2.66 -11.67
N ALA A 12 23.18 -3.01 -12.60
CA ALA A 12 21.97 -2.25 -12.88
C ALA A 12 21.26 -1.90 -11.57
N ILE A 13 20.93 -0.63 -11.39
CA ILE A 13 20.21 -0.14 -10.21
C ILE A 13 18.84 -0.82 -10.20
N VAL A 14 18.64 -1.72 -9.23
CA VAL A 14 17.36 -2.41 -9.05
C VAL A 14 16.48 -1.56 -8.17
N GLU A 15 15.49 -0.91 -8.75
CA GLU A 15 14.52 -0.09 -8.01
C GLU A 15 13.14 -0.10 -8.65
N GLY A 16 12.13 -0.06 -7.82
CA GLY A 16 10.72 -0.09 -8.23
C GLY A 16 9.86 -0.85 -7.24
N ILE A 17 8.66 -1.17 -7.68
CA ILE A 17 7.66 -1.89 -6.87
C ILE A 17 7.41 -3.26 -7.51
N LEU A 18 7.67 -4.32 -6.75
CA LEU A 18 7.35 -5.68 -7.14
C LEU A 18 5.97 -6.05 -6.63
N ASN A 19 5.13 -6.58 -7.52
CA ASN A 19 3.82 -7.10 -7.19
C ASN A 19 3.93 -8.57 -6.76
N VAL A 20 3.95 -8.83 -5.46
CA VAL A 20 4.12 -10.19 -4.92
C VAL A 20 2.79 -10.76 -4.45
N ASN A 21 2.47 -12.00 -4.83
CA ASN A 21 1.39 -12.77 -4.24
C ASN A 21 1.89 -13.38 -2.92
N LYS A 22 1.52 -12.77 -1.80
CA LYS A 22 1.88 -13.28 -0.48
C LYS A 22 1.11 -14.57 -0.18
N PRO A 23 1.75 -15.69 0.09
CA PRO A 23 1.07 -16.91 0.49
C PRO A 23 0.56 -16.84 1.94
N ALA A 24 -0.36 -17.74 2.30
CA ALA A 24 -0.80 -17.93 3.67
C ALA A 24 0.35 -18.40 4.58
N GLY A 25 0.28 -18.05 5.86
CA GLY A 25 1.27 -18.43 6.87
C GLY A 25 2.51 -17.52 6.91
N TRP A 26 2.73 -16.67 5.93
CA TRP A 26 3.81 -15.69 5.89
C TRP A 26 3.35 -14.33 6.41
N THR A 27 4.16 -13.67 7.20
CA THR A 27 3.98 -12.24 7.47
C THR A 27 4.48 -11.41 6.27
N SER A 28 3.99 -10.19 6.12
CA SER A 28 4.54 -9.25 5.11
C SER A 28 6.04 -8.98 5.33
N HIS A 29 6.50 -9.09 6.58
CA HIS A 29 7.90 -8.91 6.93
C HIS A 29 8.78 -10.11 6.49
N ASP A 30 8.27 -11.34 6.55
CA ASP A 30 8.97 -12.54 6.08
C ASP A 30 9.23 -12.46 4.56
N VAL A 31 8.24 -11.99 3.79
CA VAL A 31 8.41 -11.74 2.35
C VAL A 31 9.53 -10.74 2.09
N VAL A 32 9.52 -9.61 2.81
CA VAL A 32 10.57 -8.59 2.71
C VAL A 32 11.94 -9.16 3.10
N ALA A 33 12.02 -9.93 4.18
CA ALA A 33 13.28 -10.54 4.65
C ALA A 33 13.85 -11.52 3.62
N LYS A 34 12.97 -12.35 3.02
CA LYS A 34 13.37 -13.30 1.96
C LYS A 34 13.97 -12.58 0.74
N LEU A 35 13.26 -11.56 0.24
CA LEU A 35 13.72 -10.80 -0.93
C LEU A 35 14.95 -9.95 -0.63
N ARG A 36 15.08 -9.40 0.60
CA ARG A 36 16.30 -8.71 1.04
C ARG A 36 17.53 -9.63 1.01
N GLY A 37 17.36 -10.91 1.35
CA GLY A 37 18.43 -11.92 1.27
C GLY A 37 18.96 -12.11 -0.15
N VAL A 38 18.11 -11.95 -1.17
CA VAL A 38 18.48 -12.05 -2.59
C VAL A 38 19.02 -10.73 -3.12
N LEU A 39 18.37 -9.62 -2.77
CA LEU A 39 18.71 -8.25 -3.22
C LEU A 39 19.69 -7.55 -2.26
N ARG A 40 20.70 -8.22 -1.78
CA ARG A 40 21.60 -7.88 -0.66
C ARG A 40 22.07 -6.42 -0.56
N ARG A 41 22.22 -5.72 -1.70
CA ARG A 41 22.70 -4.33 -1.76
C ARG A 41 21.58 -3.30 -1.78
N HIS A 42 20.32 -3.74 -1.90
CA HIS A 42 19.18 -2.84 -2.02
C HIS A 42 18.34 -2.81 -0.75
N ARG A 43 17.79 -1.65 -0.42
CA ARG A 43 16.75 -1.54 0.60
C ARG A 43 15.50 -2.26 0.09
N VAL A 44 14.83 -3.01 0.96
CA VAL A 44 13.57 -3.69 0.66
C VAL A 44 12.57 -3.38 1.77
N GLY A 45 11.36 -3.02 1.39
CA GLY A 45 10.23 -2.73 2.28
C GLY A 45 8.91 -3.18 1.65
N HIS A 46 7.78 -2.85 2.25
CA HIS A 46 6.46 -3.09 1.65
C HIS A 46 5.52 -1.90 1.87
N ALA A 47 4.48 -1.77 1.05
CA ALA A 47 3.41 -0.79 1.21
C ALA A 47 2.07 -1.49 1.49
N GLY A 48 1.70 -1.55 2.77
CA GLY A 48 0.45 -2.13 3.26
C GLY A 48 0.57 -3.59 3.72
N THR A 49 0.54 -3.76 5.03
CA THR A 49 0.60 -5.06 5.70
C THR A 49 -0.58 -5.95 5.30
N LEU A 50 -0.32 -7.24 5.15
CA LEU A 50 -1.31 -8.32 5.16
C LEU A 50 -1.09 -9.18 6.40
N ASP A 51 -2.18 -9.59 7.04
CA ASP A 51 -2.15 -10.54 8.16
C ASP A 51 -1.55 -11.89 7.71
N PRO A 52 -0.98 -12.69 8.61
CA PRO A 52 -0.34 -13.96 8.25
C PRO A 52 -1.27 -14.92 7.50
N ALA A 53 -2.54 -15.03 7.94
CA ALA A 53 -3.54 -15.90 7.31
C ALA A 53 -4.04 -15.36 5.94
N ALA A 54 -3.94 -14.05 5.71
CA ALA A 54 -4.38 -13.44 4.46
C ALA A 54 -3.37 -13.69 3.32
N ILE A 55 -3.88 -13.75 2.09
CA ILE A 55 -3.10 -13.97 0.87
C ILE A 55 -3.25 -12.79 -0.11
N GLY A 56 -2.48 -12.81 -1.19
CA GLY A 56 -2.66 -11.92 -2.34
C GLY A 56 -1.67 -10.78 -2.43
N VAL A 57 -2.04 -9.74 -3.15
CA VAL A 57 -1.18 -8.62 -3.59
C VAL A 57 -0.47 -7.94 -2.41
N LEU A 58 0.84 -8.03 -2.38
CA LEU A 58 1.72 -7.30 -1.47
C LEU A 58 2.71 -6.47 -2.29
N PRO A 59 2.56 -5.13 -2.34
CA PRO A 59 3.54 -4.27 -2.99
C PRO A 59 4.87 -4.29 -2.22
N VAL A 60 5.92 -4.88 -2.80
CA VAL A 60 7.26 -4.90 -2.23
C VAL A 60 8.10 -3.82 -2.89
N LEU A 61 8.69 -2.95 -2.09
CA LEU A 61 9.45 -1.78 -2.50
C LEU A 61 10.92 -2.11 -2.52
N VAL A 62 11.59 -1.85 -3.65
CA VAL A 62 13.02 -2.14 -3.85
C VAL A 62 13.77 -0.84 -4.12
N GLY A 63 14.93 -0.67 -3.51
CA GLY A 63 15.80 0.47 -3.70
C GLY A 63 15.15 1.79 -3.23
N ARG A 64 15.21 2.83 -4.07
CA ARG A 64 14.63 4.15 -3.79
C ARG A 64 13.10 4.13 -3.64
N ALA A 65 12.41 3.10 -4.15
CA ALA A 65 10.97 2.94 -3.94
C ALA A 65 10.58 2.88 -2.45
N THR A 66 11.47 2.44 -1.57
CA THR A 66 11.22 2.47 -0.11
C THR A 66 10.98 3.88 0.44
N ARG A 67 11.43 4.93 -0.27
CA ARG A 67 11.28 6.33 0.13
C ARG A 67 9.87 6.89 -0.17
N ILE A 68 9.12 6.22 -1.05
CA ILE A 68 7.77 6.63 -1.47
C ILE A 68 6.65 5.77 -0.86
N ALA A 69 6.98 4.90 0.10
CA ALA A 69 6.03 3.98 0.72
C ALA A 69 4.75 4.68 1.22
N GLU A 70 4.88 5.85 1.82
CA GLU A 70 3.76 6.64 2.38
C GLU A 70 2.71 7.03 1.32
N TYR A 71 3.14 7.36 0.09
CA TYR A 71 2.24 7.74 -1.01
C TYR A 71 1.49 6.55 -1.60
N LEU A 72 2.06 5.34 -1.49
CA LEU A 72 1.43 4.11 -1.96
C LEU A 72 0.45 3.52 -0.94
N LEU A 73 0.55 3.91 0.32
CA LEU A 73 -0.42 3.53 1.35
C LEU A 73 -1.80 4.12 1.06
N ASP A 74 -1.87 5.23 0.33
CA ASP A 74 -3.12 5.92 -0.03
C ASP A 74 -3.91 5.21 -1.12
N TRP A 75 -3.30 4.29 -1.86
CA TRP A 75 -3.99 3.52 -2.86
C TRP A 75 -5.19 2.74 -2.28
N ASP A 76 -6.28 2.72 -3.03
CA ASP A 76 -7.42 1.86 -2.74
C ASP A 76 -7.05 0.38 -2.81
N LYS A 77 -7.77 -0.43 -2.06
CA LYS A 77 -7.60 -1.88 -2.02
C LYS A 77 -8.89 -2.56 -2.42
N GLU A 78 -8.75 -3.73 -3.04
CA GLU A 78 -9.85 -4.63 -3.30
C GLU A 78 -9.54 -6.00 -2.69
N TYR A 79 -10.53 -6.55 -2.02
CA TYR A 79 -10.43 -7.82 -1.33
C TYR A 79 -11.55 -8.75 -1.77
N GLN A 80 -11.24 -10.03 -1.81
CA GLN A 80 -12.23 -11.09 -1.70
C GLN A 80 -12.15 -11.64 -0.27
N ALA A 81 -13.27 -11.58 0.44
CA ALA A 81 -13.38 -12.00 1.82
C ALA A 81 -14.44 -13.08 1.96
N ILE A 82 -14.24 -14.02 2.88
CA ILE A 82 -15.32 -14.92 3.31
C ILE A 82 -15.66 -14.52 4.75
N LEU A 83 -16.86 -13.97 4.91
CA LEU A 83 -17.47 -13.70 6.20
C LEU A 83 -18.15 -15.00 6.66
N ARG A 84 -17.86 -15.47 7.88
CA ARG A 84 -18.62 -16.52 8.56
C ARG A 84 -19.57 -15.88 9.56
N LEU A 85 -20.86 -16.09 9.36
CA LEU A 85 -21.94 -15.67 10.25
C LEU A 85 -22.16 -16.69 11.36
N GLY A 86 -22.78 -16.25 12.46
CA GLY A 86 -23.14 -17.10 13.58
C GLY A 86 -22.01 -17.45 14.54
N CYS A 87 -20.82 -16.84 14.38
CA CYS A 87 -19.70 -17.07 15.29
C CYS A 87 -18.82 -15.81 15.39
N THR A 88 -18.52 -15.38 16.63
CA THR A 88 -17.60 -14.26 16.89
C THR A 88 -16.30 -14.76 17.53
N THR A 89 -15.17 -14.12 17.21
CA THR A 89 -13.86 -14.44 17.76
C THR A 89 -13.17 -13.21 18.34
N ASP A 90 -12.23 -13.39 19.25
CA ASP A 90 -11.47 -12.32 19.91
C ASP A 90 -10.54 -11.56 18.97
N THR A 91 -10.11 -12.18 17.86
CA THR A 91 -9.27 -11.56 16.83
C THR A 91 -10.09 -11.01 15.64
N LEU A 92 -11.40 -11.24 15.61
CA LEU A 92 -12.32 -10.94 14.50
C LEU A 92 -11.99 -11.73 13.22
N ASP A 93 -11.18 -12.79 13.31
CA ASP A 93 -10.85 -13.71 12.24
C ASP A 93 -10.82 -15.17 12.74
N ALA A 94 -10.64 -16.12 11.83
CA ALA A 94 -10.68 -17.55 12.14
C ALA A 94 -9.49 -18.04 12.98
N THR A 95 -8.51 -17.21 13.33
CA THR A 95 -7.36 -17.58 14.14
C THR A 95 -7.60 -17.35 15.65
N GLY A 96 -8.66 -16.64 16.00
CA GLY A 96 -9.02 -16.31 17.37
C GLY A 96 -9.81 -17.38 18.09
N ALA A 97 -9.89 -17.23 19.41
CA ALA A 97 -10.76 -18.02 20.25
C ALA A 97 -12.24 -17.63 20.01
N VAL A 98 -13.12 -18.64 19.93
CA VAL A 98 -14.58 -18.41 19.81
C VAL A 98 -15.08 -17.77 21.10
N LEU A 99 -15.80 -16.66 20.97
CA LEU A 99 -16.43 -15.92 22.07
C LEU A 99 -17.91 -16.20 22.18
N ARG A 100 -18.62 -16.31 21.03
CA ARG A 100 -20.07 -16.51 20.97
C ARG A 100 -20.42 -17.29 19.70
N GLU A 101 -21.39 -18.18 19.82
CA GLU A 101 -22.05 -18.85 18.70
C GLU A 101 -23.55 -18.53 18.71
N ALA A 102 -24.14 -18.41 17.54
CA ALA A 102 -25.57 -18.16 17.35
C ALA A 102 -26.06 -18.90 16.12
N SER A 103 -27.32 -19.35 16.12
CA SER A 103 -27.92 -19.90 14.91
C SER A 103 -28.02 -18.83 13.82
N THR A 104 -27.83 -19.26 12.60
CA THR A 104 -28.08 -18.47 11.38
C THR A 104 -29.39 -18.83 10.71
N ASP A 105 -30.18 -19.69 11.37
CA ASP A 105 -31.53 -20.05 10.88
C ASP A 105 -32.39 -18.79 10.79
N GLY A 106 -33.13 -18.65 9.69
CA GLY A 106 -33.95 -17.48 9.42
C GLY A 106 -33.25 -16.29 8.79
N LEU A 107 -31.94 -16.31 8.60
CA LEU A 107 -31.29 -15.33 7.74
C LEU A 107 -31.71 -15.58 6.29
N THR A 108 -32.13 -14.51 5.60
CA THR A 108 -32.43 -14.56 4.16
C THR A 108 -31.30 -13.85 3.37
N ASP A 109 -31.22 -14.17 2.08
CA ASP A 109 -30.25 -13.48 1.19
C ASP A 109 -30.48 -11.97 1.20
N GLU A 110 -31.76 -11.51 1.24
CA GLU A 110 -32.11 -10.10 1.30
C GLU A 110 -31.63 -9.45 2.59
N SER A 111 -31.74 -10.14 3.74
CA SER A 111 -31.24 -9.60 5.01
C SER A 111 -29.71 -9.43 4.99
N ILE A 112 -28.99 -10.39 4.39
CA ILE A 112 -27.53 -10.34 4.25
C ILE A 112 -27.11 -9.21 3.31
N HIS A 113 -27.78 -9.07 2.15
CA HIS A 113 -27.54 -7.96 1.24
C HIS A 113 -27.84 -6.60 1.89
N GLY A 114 -28.95 -6.49 2.63
CA GLY A 114 -29.34 -5.30 3.37
C GLY A 114 -28.30 -4.91 4.41
N ALA A 115 -27.82 -5.86 5.21
CA ALA A 115 -26.76 -5.61 6.20
C ALA A 115 -25.45 -5.16 5.54
N CYS A 116 -25.02 -5.78 4.45
CA CYS A 116 -23.84 -5.35 3.70
C CYS A 116 -23.95 -3.90 3.18
N ALA A 117 -25.14 -3.50 2.71
CA ALA A 117 -25.38 -2.17 2.17
C ALA A 117 -25.22 -1.05 3.23
N LEU A 118 -25.48 -1.33 4.51
CA LEU A 118 -25.31 -0.37 5.61
C LEU A 118 -23.85 0.10 5.77
N PHE A 119 -22.90 -0.67 5.31
CA PHE A 119 -21.47 -0.39 5.45
C PHE A 119 -20.83 0.16 4.18
N GLN A 120 -21.61 0.56 3.17
CA GLN A 120 -21.08 1.29 2.01
C GLN A 120 -21.03 2.80 2.28
N GLY A 121 -20.02 3.46 1.72
CA GLY A 121 -19.77 4.89 1.92
C GLY A 121 -18.75 5.16 3.02
N GLU A 122 -18.86 6.31 3.68
CA GLU A 122 -18.01 6.68 4.81
C GLU A 122 -18.53 6.02 6.09
N ILE A 123 -17.67 5.27 6.74
CA ILE A 123 -17.97 4.60 8.01
C ILE A 123 -16.89 4.87 9.05
N ASP A 124 -17.25 4.83 10.31
CA ASP A 124 -16.30 4.88 11.42
C ASP A 124 -16.03 3.45 11.92
N GLN A 125 -14.78 3.00 11.80
CA GLN A 125 -14.33 1.69 12.28
C GLN A 125 -13.47 1.79 13.52
N LEU A 126 -13.66 0.89 14.47
CA LEU A 126 -12.75 0.67 15.59
C LEU A 126 -11.63 -0.29 15.13
N PRO A 127 -10.35 0.15 15.04
CA PRO A 127 -9.26 -0.74 14.65
C PRO A 127 -9.17 -1.97 15.57
N PRO A 128 -8.95 -3.19 15.06
CA PRO A 128 -8.81 -4.36 15.92
C PRO A 128 -7.56 -4.26 16.80
N MET A 129 -7.56 -4.93 17.94
CA MET A 129 -6.41 -4.98 18.85
C MET A 129 -5.17 -5.58 18.18
N TYR A 130 -5.38 -6.57 17.31
CA TYR A 130 -4.31 -7.17 16.50
C TYR A 130 -4.08 -6.35 15.23
N SER A 131 -3.59 -5.10 15.38
CA SER A 131 -3.27 -4.20 14.26
C SER A 131 -1.92 -3.51 14.43
N ALA A 132 -1.39 -2.95 13.33
CA ALA A 132 -0.17 -2.16 13.32
C ALA A 132 -0.37 -0.70 13.77
N VAL A 133 -1.59 -0.30 14.11
CA VAL A 133 -1.90 1.03 14.67
C VAL A 133 -1.10 1.22 15.94
N LYS A 134 -0.48 2.41 16.06
CA LYS A 134 0.28 2.80 17.26
C LYS A 134 -0.58 3.67 18.16
N VAL A 135 -0.61 3.32 19.44
CA VAL A 135 -1.15 4.16 20.52
C VAL A 135 -0.03 4.43 21.50
N ALA A 136 0.22 5.68 21.83
CA ALA A 136 1.35 6.11 22.67
C ALA A 136 2.71 5.52 22.20
N GLY A 137 2.94 5.44 20.88
CA GLY A 137 4.18 4.95 20.29
C GLY A 137 4.27 3.40 20.17
N MET A 138 3.38 2.64 20.82
CA MET A 138 3.38 1.17 20.80
C MET A 138 2.34 0.61 19.83
N PRO A 139 2.68 -0.32 18.92
CA PRO A 139 1.70 -1.00 18.07
C PRO A 139 0.71 -1.81 18.92
N LEU A 140 -0.59 -1.74 18.56
CA LEU A 140 -1.67 -2.42 19.28
C LEU A 140 -1.45 -3.93 19.38
N TYR A 141 -0.94 -4.58 18.33
CA TYR A 141 -0.69 -6.02 18.36
C TYR A 141 0.31 -6.45 19.47
N LYS A 142 1.24 -5.56 19.88
CA LYS A 142 2.16 -5.86 20.99
C LYS A 142 1.43 -5.83 22.34
N ALA A 143 0.52 -4.86 22.52
CA ALA A 143 -0.33 -4.80 23.70
C ALA A 143 -1.28 -6.01 23.79
N ALA A 144 -1.91 -6.37 22.66
CA ALA A 144 -2.80 -7.54 22.56
C ALA A 144 -2.08 -8.84 22.96
N ARG A 145 -0.86 -9.08 22.43
CA ARG A 145 -0.05 -10.25 22.79
C ARG A 145 0.37 -10.27 24.26
N ALA A 146 0.43 -9.12 24.91
CA ALA A 146 0.68 -8.99 26.36
C ALA A 146 -0.60 -9.07 27.19
N GLY A 147 -1.75 -9.45 26.60
CA GLY A 147 -3.05 -9.54 27.27
C GLY A 147 -3.63 -8.18 27.69
N LYS A 148 -3.12 -7.08 27.16
CA LYS A 148 -3.56 -5.72 27.52
C LYS A 148 -4.57 -5.21 26.49
N THR A 149 -5.72 -4.72 26.98
CA THR A 149 -6.64 -3.95 26.15
C THR A 149 -6.26 -2.47 26.22
N VAL A 150 -6.21 -1.81 25.06
CA VAL A 150 -5.90 -0.38 24.94
C VAL A 150 -7.11 0.31 24.34
N GLU A 151 -7.46 1.48 24.88
CA GLU A 151 -8.49 2.33 24.28
C GLU A 151 -8.07 2.75 22.86
N ARG A 152 -9.01 2.67 21.92
CA ARG A 152 -8.78 2.92 20.50
C ARG A 152 -9.74 3.98 20.00
N ALA A 153 -9.24 4.93 19.24
CA ALA A 153 -10.09 5.90 18.57
C ALA A 153 -10.73 5.31 17.31
N LEU A 154 -11.97 5.65 17.05
CA LEU A 154 -12.62 5.40 15.78
C LEU A 154 -11.83 6.04 14.64
N ARG A 155 -11.83 5.40 13.49
CA ARG A 155 -11.19 5.88 12.28
C ARG A 155 -12.18 5.91 11.14
N ARG A 156 -12.29 7.08 10.51
CA ARG A 156 -13.10 7.22 9.31
C ARG A 156 -12.40 6.56 8.14
N VAL A 157 -13.13 5.70 7.45
CA VAL A 157 -12.70 4.99 6.24
C VAL A 157 -13.83 5.02 5.22
N THR A 158 -13.50 4.80 3.95
CA THR A 158 -14.50 4.74 2.88
C THR A 158 -14.55 3.32 2.32
N VAL A 159 -15.70 2.71 2.36
CA VAL A 159 -15.99 1.47 1.66
C VAL A 159 -16.73 1.83 0.36
N HIS A 160 -15.99 1.82 -0.75
CA HIS A 160 -16.52 2.23 -2.04
C HIS A 160 -17.58 1.26 -2.58
N GLU A 161 -17.40 -0.05 -2.27
CA GLU A 161 -18.30 -1.10 -2.74
C GLU A 161 -18.20 -2.34 -1.86
N ILE A 162 -19.35 -2.95 -1.55
CA ILE A 162 -19.47 -4.31 -1.03
C ILE A 162 -20.41 -5.06 -1.97
N GLN A 163 -19.91 -6.13 -2.58
CA GLN A 163 -20.71 -7.02 -3.40
C GLN A 163 -20.73 -8.40 -2.78
N VAL A 164 -21.92 -8.93 -2.53
CA VAL A 164 -22.14 -10.34 -2.17
C VAL A 164 -21.97 -11.17 -3.43
N LEU A 165 -20.95 -12.02 -3.47
CA LEU A 165 -20.66 -12.88 -4.63
C LEU A 165 -21.33 -14.24 -4.52
N LYS A 166 -21.43 -14.77 -3.30
CA LYS A 166 -22.01 -16.09 -3.03
C LYS A 166 -22.41 -16.19 -1.56
N ILE A 167 -23.53 -16.83 -1.30
CA ILE A 167 -23.97 -17.26 0.02
C ILE A 167 -24.00 -18.79 0.03
N ASN A 168 -23.37 -19.41 1.04
CA ASN A 168 -23.31 -20.85 1.20
C ASN A 168 -23.42 -21.22 2.69
N GLY A 169 -24.67 -21.43 3.14
CA GLY A 169 -24.96 -21.57 4.57
C GLY A 169 -24.56 -20.31 5.32
N SER A 170 -23.74 -20.46 6.37
CA SER A 170 -23.23 -19.34 7.15
C SER A 170 -22.05 -18.60 6.51
N ASP A 171 -21.50 -19.07 5.38
CA ASP A 171 -20.37 -18.47 4.71
C ASP A 171 -20.82 -17.54 3.57
N VAL A 172 -20.47 -16.26 3.68
CA VAL A 172 -20.79 -15.22 2.69
C VAL A 172 -19.50 -14.75 2.03
N THR A 173 -19.38 -14.97 0.73
CA THR A 173 -18.24 -14.47 -0.06
C THR A 173 -18.53 -13.05 -0.52
N LEU A 174 -17.66 -12.12 -0.13
CA LEU A 174 -17.77 -10.70 -0.42
C LEU A 174 -16.62 -10.23 -1.31
N ARG A 175 -16.89 -9.33 -2.26
CA ARG A 175 -15.91 -8.45 -2.85
C ARG A 175 -16.04 -7.09 -2.18
N VAL A 176 -14.92 -6.57 -1.65
CA VAL A 176 -14.88 -5.30 -0.93
C VAL A 176 -13.85 -4.39 -1.56
N ARG A 177 -14.26 -3.22 -2.05
CA ARG A 177 -13.36 -2.15 -2.50
C ARG A 177 -13.40 -1.01 -1.49
N CYS A 178 -12.23 -0.61 -0.98
CA CYS A 178 -12.17 0.35 0.13
C CYS A 178 -10.88 1.18 0.12
N SER A 179 -10.93 2.29 0.85
CA SER A 179 -9.81 3.19 1.10
C SER A 179 -8.74 2.56 2.01
N LYS A 180 -7.61 3.25 2.13
CA LYS A 180 -6.59 2.91 3.13
C LYS A 180 -7.18 2.85 4.54
N GLY A 181 -6.60 1.99 5.37
CA GLY A 181 -6.94 1.90 6.81
C GLY A 181 -8.17 1.08 7.13
N THR A 182 -8.93 0.64 6.14
CA THR A 182 -10.09 -0.24 6.33
C THR A 182 -9.66 -1.62 6.80
N TYR A 183 -10.28 -2.10 7.87
CA TYR A 183 -10.09 -3.45 8.43
C TYR A 183 -11.25 -4.35 8.00
N VAL A 184 -10.98 -5.28 7.07
CA VAL A 184 -12.01 -6.24 6.60
C VAL A 184 -12.46 -7.16 7.73
N ARG A 185 -11.60 -7.45 8.73
CA ARG A 185 -11.98 -8.19 9.93
C ARG A 185 -13.07 -7.48 10.73
N THR A 186 -12.88 -6.18 10.99
CA THR A 186 -13.89 -5.35 11.67
C THR A 186 -15.17 -5.28 10.84
N LEU A 187 -15.06 -5.07 9.51
CA LEU A 187 -16.22 -5.02 8.62
C LEU A 187 -17.06 -6.31 8.68
N CYS A 188 -16.40 -7.48 8.67
CA CYS A 188 -17.08 -8.77 8.80
C CYS A 188 -17.79 -8.91 10.15
N ALA A 189 -17.13 -8.50 11.24
CA ALA A 189 -17.74 -8.53 12.57
C ALA A 189 -18.95 -7.59 12.66
N ASP A 190 -18.82 -6.37 12.16
CA ASP A 190 -19.88 -5.35 12.17
C ASP A 190 -21.12 -5.79 11.34
N ILE A 191 -20.90 -6.38 10.16
CA ILE A 191 -22.00 -6.96 9.35
C ILE A 191 -22.70 -8.09 10.12
N GLY A 192 -21.95 -8.99 10.77
CA GLY A 192 -22.51 -10.07 11.58
C GLY A 192 -23.32 -9.56 12.77
N GLU A 193 -22.85 -8.50 13.45
CA GLU A 193 -23.58 -7.86 14.55
C GLU A 193 -24.84 -7.14 14.06
N ALA A 194 -24.80 -6.48 12.90
CA ALA A 194 -25.99 -5.86 12.29
C ALA A 194 -27.09 -6.89 11.97
N LEU A 195 -26.70 -8.14 11.67
CA LEU A 195 -27.62 -9.28 11.49
C LEU A 195 -28.05 -9.92 12.82
N GLY A 196 -27.51 -9.50 13.98
CA GLY A 196 -27.83 -10.02 15.30
C GLY A 196 -27.19 -11.38 15.64
N VAL A 197 -26.50 -12.01 14.71
CA VAL A 197 -25.91 -13.36 14.88
C VAL A 197 -24.40 -13.34 15.13
N GLY A 198 -23.75 -12.18 14.93
CA GLY A 198 -22.30 -12.06 14.95
C GLY A 198 -21.64 -12.66 13.70
N GLY A 199 -20.34 -12.38 13.56
CA GLY A 199 -19.57 -12.87 12.43
C GLY A 199 -18.08 -12.61 12.61
N HIS A 200 -17.28 -13.29 11.82
CA HIS A 200 -15.84 -13.07 11.73
C HIS A 200 -15.31 -13.31 10.32
N LEU A 201 -14.13 -12.82 10.05
CA LEU A 201 -13.43 -13.07 8.78
C LEU A 201 -12.87 -14.49 8.77
N LEU A 202 -13.36 -15.34 7.85
CA LEU A 202 -12.88 -16.71 7.67
C LEU A 202 -11.64 -16.76 6.76
N LYS A 203 -11.69 -16.07 5.60
CA LYS A 203 -10.59 -16.01 4.62
C LYS A 203 -10.50 -14.62 4.01
N LEU A 204 -9.28 -14.20 3.66
CA LEU A 204 -9.01 -12.92 3.02
C LEU A 204 -7.99 -13.08 1.90
N GLU A 205 -8.37 -12.64 0.71
CA GLU A 205 -7.46 -12.46 -0.41
C GLU A 205 -7.47 -10.99 -0.84
N ARG A 206 -6.31 -10.33 -0.83
CA ARG A 206 -6.18 -8.99 -1.41
C ARG A 206 -5.93 -9.10 -2.90
N ARG A 207 -6.94 -8.76 -3.70
CA ARG A 207 -6.91 -8.89 -5.15
C ARG A 207 -6.26 -7.71 -5.85
N ARG A 208 -6.34 -6.52 -5.24
CA ARG A 208 -5.79 -5.30 -5.84
C ARG A 208 -5.26 -4.32 -4.79
N VAL A 209 -4.19 -3.61 -5.12
CA VAL A 209 -3.65 -2.44 -4.41
C VAL A 209 -3.26 -1.40 -5.45
N GLY A 210 -4.01 -0.30 -5.55
CA GLY A 210 -3.84 0.70 -6.61
C GLY A 210 -3.82 0.06 -8.01
N PRO A 211 -2.76 0.22 -8.80
CA PRO A 211 -2.64 -0.36 -10.13
C PRO A 211 -2.19 -1.84 -10.13
N LEU A 212 -1.85 -2.42 -8.98
CA LEU A 212 -1.33 -3.78 -8.89
C LEU A 212 -2.48 -4.77 -8.69
N HIS A 213 -2.63 -5.71 -9.62
CA HIS A 213 -3.65 -6.76 -9.61
C HIS A 213 -3.04 -8.13 -9.35
N ILE A 214 -3.83 -9.03 -8.75
CA ILE A 214 -3.39 -10.39 -8.38
C ILE A 214 -2.96 -11.20 -9.61
N GLU A 215 -3.63 -11.01 -10.74
CA GLU A 215 -3.37 -11.70 -12.00
C GLU A 215 -1.98 -11.37 -12.58
N GLN A 216 -1.40 -10.24 -12.17
CA GLN A 216 -0.08 -9.76 -12.58
C GLN A 216 0.97 -9.94 -11.48
N SER A 217 0.61 -10.62 -10.40
CA SER A 217 1.54 -10.84 -9.29
C SER A 217 2.42 -12.04 -9.51
N CYS A 218 3.63 -12.01 -8.97
CA CYS A 218 4.53 -13.14 -8.93
C CYS A 218 4.50 -13.86 -7.57
N THR A 219 4.87 -15.11 -7.58
CA THR A 219 5.17 -15.87 -6.37
C THR A 219 6.50 -15.41 -5.75
N ILE A 220 6.74 -15.79 -4.50
CA ILE A 220 8.03 -15.51 -3.83
C ILE A 220 9.18 -16.23 -4.54
N ASP A 221 8.96 -17.46 -5.01
CA ASP A 221 10.00 -18.25 -5.67
C ASP A 221 10.40 -17.65 -7.00
N GLU A 222 9.45 -17.23 -7.84
CA GLU A 222 9.73 -16.49 -9.09
C GLU A 222 10.53 -15.21 -8.79
N ALA A 223 10.13 -14.44 -7.79
CA ALA A 223 10.85 -13.21 -7.40
C ALA A 223 12.28 -13.49 -6.93
N VAL A 224 12.49 -14.59 -6.20
CA VAL A 224 13.82 -15.05 -5.78
C VAL A 224 14.67 -15.44 -7.00
N ASP A 225 14.12 -16.15 -7.94
CA ASP A 225 14.82 -16.57 -9.15
C ASP A 225 15.19 -15.39 -10.06
N TRP A 226 14.28 -14.43 -10.24
CA TRP A 226 14.59 -13.18 -10.97
C TRP A 226 15.72 -12.39 -10.30
N GLY A 227 15.72 -12.35 -8.96
CA GLY A 227 16.79 -11.69 -8.21
C GLY A 227 18.14 -12.37 -8.38
N ARG A 228 18.19 -13.72 -8.35
CA ARG A 228 19.40 -14.50 -8.56
C ARG A 228 19.95 -14.38 -9.98
N MET A 229 19.05 -14.28 -10.97
CA MET A 229 19.38 -14.14 -12.39
C MET A 229 19.72 -12.70 -12.81
N GLY A 230 19.61 -11.71 -11.91
CA GLY A 230 19.77 -10.29 -12.26
C GLY A 230 18.67 -9.72 -13.15
N ARG A 231 17.49 -10.35 -13.21
CA ARG A 231 16.37 -9.97 -14.08
C ARG A 231 15.26 -9.22 -13.37
N MET A 232 15.44 -8.89 -12.08
CA MET A 232 14.40 -8.25 -11.25
C MET A 232 13.84 -6.96 -11.85
N THR A 233 14.67 -6.14 -12.48
CA THR A 233 14.29 -4.85 -13.07
C THR A 233 13.17 -4.93 -14.10
N HIS A 234 13.08 -6.04 -14.84
CA HIS A 234 12.03 -6.25 -15.87
C HIS A 234 10.64 -6.48 -15.28
N HIS A 235 10.55 -6.75 -13.98
CA HIS A 235 9.30 -7.09 -13.29
C HIS A 235 8.87 -6.03 -12.29
N LEU A 236 9.58 -4.90 -12.24
CA LEU A 236 9.28 -3.80 -11.32
C LEU A 236 8.42 -2.73 -12.00
N LEU A 237 7.33 -2.32 -11.34
CA LEU A 237 6.63 -1.10 -11.67
C LEU A 237 7.55 0.09 -11.33
N ARG A 238 7.71 1.02 -12.27
CA ARG A 238 8.59 2.19 -12.10
C ARG A 238 8.01 3.17 -11.08
N LEU A 239 8.90 3.93 -10.41
CA LEU A 239 8.49 4.90 -9.40
C LEU A 239 7.52 5.95 -9.96
N ASP A 240 7.77 6.44 -11.17
CA ASP A 240 6.93 7.45 -11.80
C ASP A 240 5.52 6.93 -12.12
N GLU A 241 5.41 5.69 -12.58
CA GLU A 241 4.14 5.01 -12.83
C GLU A 241 3.38 4.77 -11.52
N ALA A 242 4.08 4.34 -10.48
CA ALA A 242 3.50 4.13 -9.15
C ALA A 242 2.96 5.43 -8.52
N LEU A 243 3.55 6.56 -8.86
CA LEU A 243 3.14 7.88 -8.39
C LEU A 243 2.18 8.60 -9.35
N ALA A 244 1.63 7.93 -10.37
CA ALA A 244 0.81 8.55 -11.42
C ALA A 244 -0.42 9.31 -10.89
N HIS A 245 -0.91 8.96 -9.70
CA HIS A 245 -2.01 9.64 -9.00
C HIS A 245 -1.63 11.01 -8.43
N ILE A 246 -0.33 11.35 -8.39
CA ILE A 246 0.18 12.65 -7.90
C ILE A 246 0.36 13.57 -9.11
N PRO A 247 -0.13 14.83 -9.08
CA PRO A 247 0.03 15.79 -10.16
C PRO A 247 1.51 16.02 -10.54
N VAL A 248 1.77 16.36 -11.81
CA VAL A 248 3.13 16.61 -12.32
C VAL A 248 3.37 18.12 -12.42
N LEU A 249 4.56 18.57 -11.99
CA LEU A 249 5.14 19.87 -12.32
C LEU A 249 6.43 19.66 -13.12
N MET A 250 6.46 20.22 -14.32
CA MET A 250 7.68 20.30 -15.14
C MET A 250 8.52 21.47 -14.64
N VAL A 251 9.84 21.26 -14.51
CA VAL A 251 10.74 22.32 -14.06
C VAL A 251 11.79 22.61 -15.13
N THR A 252 12.37 23.83 -15.11
CA THR A 252 13.48 24.19 -16.00
C THR A 252 14.73 23.35 -15.68
N GLN A 253 15.70 23.32 -16.61
CA GLN A 253 16.96 22.59 -16.40
C GLN A 253 17.71 23.08 -15.14
N ALA A 254 17.76 24.40 -14.94
CA ALA A 254 18.40 25.00 -13.77
C ALA A 254 17.70 24.61 -12.45
N ALA A 255 16.36 24.54 -12.47
CA ALA A 255 15.58 24.10 -11.32
C ALA A 255 15.70 22.58 -11.09
N ALA A 256 15.90 21.79 -12.15
CA ALA A 256 16.14 20.36 -12.03
C ALA A 256 17.43 20.06 -11.25
N GLU A 257 18.51 20.83 -11.49
CA GLU A 257 19.74 20.71 -10.71
C GLU A 257 19.51 21.04 -9.22
N ARG A 258 18.75 22.09 -8.93
CA ARG A 258 18.38 22.44 -7.55
C ARG A 258 17.59 21.30 -6.89
N ALA A 259 16.61 20.72 -7.62
CA ALA A 259 15.78 19.63 -7.13
C ALA A 259 16.61 18.38 -6.78
N ARG A 260 17.61 18.03 -7.60
CA ARG A 260 18.52 16.89 -7.36
C ARG A 260 19.30 17.04 -6.06
N HIS A 261 19.56 18.28 -5.65
CA HIS A 261 20.24 18.59 -4.37
C HIS A 261 19.27 18.88 -3.21
N GLY A 262 17.96 18.67 -3.40
CA GLY A 262 16.94 18.92 -2.38
C GLY A 262 16.66 20.39 -2.09
N VAL A 263 17.11 21.29 -2.96
CA VAL A 263 16.93 22.75 -2.82
C VAL A 263 15.59 23.17 -3.40
N SER A 264 14.79 23.94 -2.63
CA SER A 264 13.49 24.44 -3.05
C SER A 264 13.56 25.20 -4.38
N ILE A 265 12.49 25.07 -5.17
CA ILE A 265 12.36 25.65 -6.51
C ILE A 265 11.40 26.84 -6.43
N PRO A 266 11.81 28.04 -6.90
CA PRO A 266 10.89 29.17 -6.99
C PRO A 266 9.86 28.99 -8.12
N PHE A 267 8.69 29.58 -7.97
CA PHE A 267 7.58 29.41 -8.92
C PHE A 267 7.90 29.83 -10.36
N HIS A 268 8.72 30.85 -10.56
CA HIS A 268 9.13 31.28 -11.90
C HIS A 268 9.98 30.25 -12.66
N ALA A 269 10.52 29.24 -11.96
CA ALA A 269 11.29 28.15 -12.56
C ALA A 269 10.46 26.88 -12.83
N VAL A 270 9.13 26.99 -12.71
CA VAL A 270 8.15 25.90 -12.96
C VAL A 270 7.39 26.20 -14.26
N GLY A 271 7.23 25.21 -15.12
CA GLY A 271 6.40 25.29 -16.31
C GLY A 271 4.92 25.06 -15.98
N TRP A 272 4.24 26.12 -15.56
CA TRP A 272 2.84 26.06 -15.12
C TRP A 272 1.84 25.74 -16.24
N ASP A 273 2.16 26.02 -17.49
CA ASP A 273 1.39 25.73 -18.70
C ASP A 273 1.27 24.22 -19.01
N ARG A 274 2.10 23.41 -18.38
CA ARG A 274 2.13 21.94 -18.49
C ARG A 274 1.64 21.22 -17.23
N VAL A 275 0.90 21.89 -16.37
CA VAL A 275 0.28 21.27 -15.19
C VAL A 275 -0.94 20.49 -15.66
N SER A 276 -0.99 19.20 -15.40
CA SER A 276 -2.08 18.29 -15.82
C SER A 276 -3.46 18.61 -15.21
N ASP A 277 -3.53 19.53 -14.27
CA ASP A 277 -4.73 19.92 -13.51
C ASP A 277 -4.96 21.43 -13.65
N GLN A 278 -5.29 21.89 -14.86
CA GLN A 278 -5.68 23.28 -15.11
C GLN A 278 -6.96 23.60 -14.31
N GLY A 279 -6.81 24.40 -13.23
CA GLY A 279 -7.92 24.92 -12.45
C GLY A 279 -7.98 24.50 -10.99
N VAL A 280 -7.11 23.61 -10.53
CA VAL A 280 -7.07 23.22 -9.11
C VAL A 280 -5.97 24.00 -8.39
N ALA A 281 -6.32 24.66 -7.28
CA ALA A 281 -5.34 25.30 -6.40
C ALA A 281 -4.33 24.26 -5.92
N LEU A 282 -3.05 24.40 -6.29
CA LEU A 282 -1.98 23.47 -5.93
C LEU A 282 -1.38 23.73 -4.55
N ARG A 283 -1.73 24.84 -3.89
CA ARG A 283 -1.24 25.16 -2.55
C ARG A 283 -1.47 24.01 -1.57
N GLY A 284 -0.45 23.65 -0.84
CA GLY A 284 -0.47 22.53 0.10
C GLY A 284 -0.53 21.14 -0.54
N ARG A 285 -0.51 21.06 -1.88
CA ARG A 285 -0.49 19.77 -2.57
C ARG A 285 0.91 19.23 -2.77
N VAL A 286 0.98 17.93 -2.70
CA VAL A 286 2.15 17.15 -3.09
C VAL A 286 2.15 17.00 -4.61
N VAL A 287 3.32 17.18 -5.24
CA VAL A 287 3.50 17.10 -6.69
C VAL A 287 4.72 16.27 -7.07
N ARG A 288 4.66 15.61 -8.22
CA ARG A 288 5.84 15.00 -8.86
C ARG A 288 6.60 16.08 -9.62
N LEU A 289 7.91 16.12 -9.45
CA LEU A 289 8.79 17.02 -10.20
C LEU A 289 9.49 16.25 -11.31
N LYS A 290 9.40 16.77 -12.53
CA LYS A 290 10.07 16.20 -13.71
C LYS A 290 10.94 17.23 -14.41
N ASP A 291 12.09 16.76 -14.94
CA ASP A 291 12.97 17.58 -15.77
C ASP A 291 12.38 17.74 -17.19
N PRO A 292 12.98 18.60 -18.06
CA PRO A 292 12.51 18.81 -19.42
C PRO A 292 12.49 17.53 -20.29
N SER A 293 13.24 16.49 -19.89
CA SER A 293 13.24 15.18 -20.54
C SER A 293 12.24 14.20 -19.90
N GLU A 294 11.28 14.72 -19.12
CA GLU A 294 10.23 13.96 -18.41
C GLU A 294 10.73 12.94 -17.36
N ARG A 295 12.00 13.02 -16.96
CA ARG A 295 12.55 12.14 -15.92
C ARG A 295 12.09 12.59 -14.54
N LEU A 296 11.66 11.67 -13.70
CA LEU A 296 11.25 11.93 -12.32
C LEU A 296 12.47 12.38 -11.49
N LEU A 297 12.37 13.58 -10.93
CA LEU A 297 13.38 14.15 -10.03
C LEU A 297 13.07 13.89 -8.57
N GLY A 298 11.79 13.95 -8.20
CA GLY A 298 11.38 13.82 -6.82
C GLY A 298 9.93 14.22 -6.57
N ILE A 299 9.64 14.43 -5.31
CA ILE A 299 8.35 14.88 -4.82
C ILE A 299 8.55 16.23 -4.14
N GLY A 300 7.70 17.19 -4.47
CA GLY A 300 7.65 18.52 -3.88
C GLY A 300 6.33 18.80 -3.19
N LEU A 301 6.33 19.78 -2.30
CA LEU A 301 5.15 20.39 -1.68
C LEU A 301 5.04 21.84 -2.14
N VAL A 302 3.91 22.19 -2.72
CA VAL A 302 3.64 23.55 -3.21
C VAL A 302 3.32 24.46 -2.03
N GLN A 303 4.13 25.54 -1.87
CA GLN A 303 3.98 26.55 -0.83
C GLN A 303 3.84 27.94 -1.47
N GLY A 304 2.61 28.47 -1.47
CA GLY A 304 2.25 29.76 -2.10
C GLY A 304 0.90 29.70 -2.80
N ASP A 305 0.31 30.86 -3.08
CA ASP A 305 -1.10 30.96 -3.51
C ASP A 305 -1.29 31.10 -5.02
N SER A 306 -0.26 31.45 -5.77
CA SER A 306 -0.38 31.74 -7.21
C SER A 306 0.93 31.51 -7.96
N PRO A 307 0.88 31.13 -9.24
CA PRO A 307 2.04 31.07 -10.13
C PRO A 307 2.79 32.40 -10.25
N HIS A 308 2.12 33.51 -9.97
CA HIS A 308 2.66 34.89 -10.08
C HIS A 308 3.09 35.49 -8.72
N ALA A 309 2.93 34.75 -7.60
CA ALA A 309 3.35 35.19 -6.29
C ALA A 309 4.74 34.66 -5.91
N ASP A 310 5.34 35.21 -4.83
CA ASP A 310 6.58 34.71 -4.25
C ASP A 310 6.36 33.35 -3.57
N GLY A 311 6.14 32.29 -4.38
CA GLY A 311 5.93 30.93 -3.93
C GLY A 311 7.12 30.04 -4.26
N ILE A 312 7.19 28.93 -3.55
CA ILE A 312 8.20 27.89 -3.77
C ILE A 312 7.57 26.50 -3.81
N VAL A 313 8.27 25.58 -4.48
CA VAL A 313 8.05 24.14 -4.34
C VAL A 313 9.14 23.58 -3.44
N ALA A 314 8.80 23.27 -2.20
CA ALA A 314 9.73 22.66 -1.25
C ALA A 314 9.97 21.19 -1.64
N ILE A 315 11.24 20.77 -1.73
CA ILE A 315 11.59 19.38 -2.06
C ILE A 315 11.38 18.50 -0.83
N VAL A 316 10.44 17.56 -0.93
CA VAL A 316 10.10 16.60 0.15
C VAL A 316 10.92 15.31 -0.01
N LYS A 317 11.04 14.81 -1.24
CA LYS A 317 11.83 13.60 -1.54
C LYS A 317 12.62 13.81 -2.82
N VAL A 318 13.93 13.56 -2.78
CA VAL A 318 14.78 13.46 -3.97
C VAL A 318 14.74 12.00 -4.45
N LEU A 319 14.34 11.77 -5.68
CA LEU A 319 14.25 10.44 -6.31
C LEU A 319 15.17 10.32 -7.54
N ALA A 320 15.76 11.43 -7.99
CA ALA A 320 16.76 11.43 -9.06
C ALA A 320 18.04 10.72 -8.61
N GLU A 321 18.79 10.23 -9.59
CA GLU A 321 20.18 9.78 -9.37
C GLU A 321 21.06 10.98 -9.06
N THR A 322 21.86 10.89 -8.00
CA THR A 322 22.90 11.88 -7.72
C THR A 322 24.11 11.60 -8.62
N ALA A 323 24.73 12.66 -9.13
CA ALA A 323 25.89 12.56 -10.03
C ALA A 323 27.06 11.71 -9.47
N GLN A 324 27.14 11.54 -8.14
CA GLN A 324 28.12 10.66 -7.50
C GLN A 324 27.89 9.16 -7.74
N GLN A 325 26.66 8.75 -8.10
CA GLN A 325 26.38 7.34 -8.43
C GLN A 325 26.70 7.00 -9.89
N VAL A 326 26.83 8.02 -10.75
CA VAL A 326 27.21 7.87 -12.16
C VAL A 326 28.75 7.73 -12.33
N THR A 327 29.54 8.31 -11.43
CA THR A 327 30.99 8.26 -11.48
C THR A 327 31.62 7.01 -10.87
N GLU A 328 30.89 6.24 -10.08
CA GLU A 328 31.33 4.91 -9.63
C GLU A 328 30.93 3.79 -10.62
N SER A 329 30.25 4.16 -11.70
CA SER A 329 29.78 3.25 -12.77
C SER A 329 30.54 3.41 -14.09
N ASN A 330 31.61 4.27 -14.14
CA ASN A 330 32.53 4.43 -15.29
C ASN A 330 33.89 3.79 -15.03
#